data_3a44f571efc88bd1921ef1c82bf70f03
#
_entry.id   3a44f571efc88bd1921ef1c82bf70f03
#
_cell.length_a   1.000
_cell.length_b   1.000
_cell.length_c   1.000
_cell.angle_alpha   90.00
_cell.angle_beta   90.00
_cell.angle_gamma   90.00
#
_symmetry.space_group_name_H-M   'P 1'
#
loop_
_entity.id
_entity.type
_entity.pdbx_description
1 polymer ?
#
loop_
_entity_poly.entity_id
_entity_poly.type
_entity_poly.pdbx_seq_one_letter_code
_entity_poly.pdbx_strand_id
1 'polypeptide(L)'
;MKRIFLNKLNRDFKLELCKVNKEVVCSIPKSCLSSLTRSLTEIDKMEIVINKYITGLDGKTVLNPLWKEVKEERLVCLNDSEYFVIKINNFKSSENELSVTAYSLEYKLGKIDIALEDIYFYLMTSDEDSYIYNLNDYMYSETGWKFGHIDDSVRYDITDEGKEDKLRLFSSVDKRWYDFLTEDIAETFNCLVVFDTLNKIVLLYDVNSVSENIQIYLSHDNYIKSLERTSSTDDIVTRMTLVGNEEMDIIGSVVTGYPYIEDYSYFANNKEMSENLISALNKYNQMVATRQPIWENLIKLKSEKLETSTMRKNELFVIYEEIRALKSIKESYAFNGDTKNEVLVMAQITEKLDQQVLLEIEIKELEEELIQIQDSIDNINLLCKRETATDENGNLIFNTKTLDELKEFIYCETYSNDSFLNVKDLIEAGKRELGLSCYPSVSYTLDVKNFMSRIMVENFRLQWQGDIGLGDIVILRDDDINEDVLLYLTDYVQKPNEDEENSLEITLSNKKYKDKNIRTIADKLREGSTAMKKLTMKSYVFNNVKYNRINITKEQIGGNI
;
A
#
# COMPACT_ATOMS: atom_id res chain seq x y z
N MET A 1 -18.21 -5.02 -10.05
CA MET A 1 -16.88 -4.62 -10.50
C MET A 1 -16.99 -3.25 -11.13
N LYS A 2 -16.25 -2.25 -10.62
CA LYS A 2 -16.17 -0.93 -11.24
C LYS A 2 -14.82 -0.86 -11.96
N ARG A 3 -14.86 -0.78 -13.28
CA ARG A 3 -13.66 -0.59 -14.11
C ARG A 3 -13.18 0.85 -14.02
N ILE A 4 -11.88 1.05 -14.05
CA ILE A 4 -11.31 2.33 -14.44
C ILE A 4 -11.52 2.45 -15.94
N PHE A 5 -12.68 3.00 -16.33
CA PHE A 5 -13.01 3.14 -17.73
C PHE A 5 -12.01 4.07 -18.38
N LEU A 6 -11.39 3.57 -19.47
CA LEU A 6 -10.73 4.46 -20.39
C LEU A 6 -11.80 5.34 -21.01
N ASN A 7 -11.76 6.63 -20.75
CA ASN A 7 -12.50 7.60 -21.54
C ASN A 7 -11.96 7.53 -22.96
N LYS A 8 -12.59 6.68 -23.78
CA LYS A 8 -12.20 6.50 -25.18
C LYS A 8 -12.33 7.84 -25.87
N LEU A 9 -11.28 8.27 -26.59
CA LEU A 9 -11.45 9.30 -27.58
C LEU A 9 -12.35 8.74 -28.68
N ASN A 10 -13.64 9.04 -28.61
CA ASN A 10 -14.54 8.82 -29.71
C ASN A 10 -14.11 9.69 -30.89
N ARG A 11 -14.47 9.32 -32.13
CA ARG A 11 -14.23 10.16 -33.33
C ARG A 11 -14.74 11.59 -33.17
N ASP A 12 -15.73 11.79 -32.30
CA ASP A 12 -16.39 13.06 -32.03
C ASP A 12 -16.02 13.67 -30.68
N PHE A 13 -14.73 13.55 -30.26
CA PHE A 13 -14.26 14.24 -29.06
C PHE A 13 -14.25 15.77 -29.26
N LYS A 14 -14.42 16.50 -28.16
CA LYS A 14 -14.41 17.96 -28.10
C LYS A 14 -13.22 18.43 -27.26
N LEU A 15 -12.50 19.42 -27.77
CA LEU A 15 -11.43 20.07 -27.03
C LEU A 15 -11.74 21.56 -26.88
N GLU A 16 -11.62 22.08 -25.66
CA GLU A 16 -11.79 23.49 -25.35
C GLU A 16 -10.62 24.01 -24.52
N LEU A 17 -10.16 25.19 -24.90
CA LEU A 17 -9.20 25.96 -24.11
C LEU A 17 -9.97 26.73 -23.04
N CYS A 18 -9.58 26.56 -21.77
CA CYS A 18 -10.22 27.18 -20.63
C CYS A 18 -9.22 28.00 -19.81
N LYS A 19 -9.72 28.98 -19.08
CA LYS A 19 -8.98 29.66 -18.00
C LYS A 19 -8.82 28.73 -16.80
N VAL A 20 -7.97 29.10 -15.85
CA VAL A 20 -7.75 28.35 -14.61
C VAL A 20 -9.05 28.13 -13.80
N ASN A 21 -10.00 29.06 -13.91
CA ASN A 21 -11.32 28.97 -13.29
C ASN A 21 -12.34 28.13 -14.08
N LYS A 22 -11.87 27.39 -15.09
CA LYS A 22 -12.67 26.53 -16.00
C LYS A 22 -13.59 27.29 -16.97
N GLU A 23 -13.50 28.62 -17.07
CA GLU A 23 -14.24 29.40 -18.07
C GLU A 23 -13.68 29.14 -19.47
N VAL A 24 -14.53 28.75 -20.41
CA VAL A 24 -14.16 28.47 -21.79
C VAL A 24 -13.69 29.73 -22.52
N VAL A 25 -12.53 29.66 -23.14
CA VAL A 25 -11.95 30.73 -23.97
C VAL A 25 -12.30 30.52 -25.43
N CYS A 26 -12.03 29.33 -25.96
CA CYS A 26 -12.29 28.94 -27.34
C CYS A 26 -12.20 27.44 -27.52
N SER A 27 -12.73 26.93 -28.64
CA SER A 27 -12.55 25.54 -29.05
C SER A 27 -11.18 25.32 -29.68
N ILE A 28 -10.60 24.15 -29.45
CA ILE A 28 -9.38 23.66 -30.11
C ILE A 28 -9.79 22.67 -31.20
N PRO A 29 -9.37 22.84 -32.45
CA PRO A 29 -9.65 21.86 -33.52
C PRO A 29 -9.10 20.47 -33.15
N LYS A 30 -9.86 19.41 -33.46
CA LYS A 30 -9.44 18.02 -33.24
C LYS A 30 -8.10 17.69 -33.88
N SER A 31 -7.83 18.28 -35.04
CA SER A 31 -6.57 18.12 -35.78
C SER A 31 -5.33 18.64 -35.01
N CYS A 32 -5.53 19.44 -33.97
CA CYS A 32 -4.43 19.89 -33.14
C CYS A 32 -3.97 18.83 -32.12
N LEU A 33 -4.79 17.85 -31.77
CA LEU A 33 -4.42 16.79 -30.81
C LEU A 33 -3.46 15.81 -31.48
N SER A 34 -2.19 15.84 -31.07
CA SER A 34 -1.17 14.90 -31.57
C SER A 34 -1.29 13.54 -30.90
N SER A 35 -1.32 13.53 -29.57
CA SER A 35 -1.45 12.28 -28.80
C SER A 35 -2.15 12.51 -27.47
N LEU A 36 -2.79 11.46 -26.97
CA LEU A 36 -3.30 11.33 -25.61
C LEU A 36 -2.75 10.05 -25.00
N THR A 37 -1.94 10.21 -23.97
CA THR A 37 -1.37 9.11 -23.18
C THR A 37 -2.19 8.94 -21.91
N ARG A 38 -2.61 7.71 -21.65
CA ARG A 38 -3.27 7.29 -20.41
C ARG A 38 -2.39 6.28 -19.70
N SER A 39 -2.25 6.41 -18.40
CA SER A 39 -1.42 5.51 -17.60
C SER A 39 -2.15 5.07 -16.34
N LEU A 40 -1.88 3.83 -15.91
CA LEU A 40 -2.38 3.30 -14.64
C LEU A 40 -1.64 3.92 -13.43
N THR A 41 -0.39 4.30 -13.63
CA THR A 41 0.53 4.69 -12.55
C THR A 41 1.16 6.07 -12.70
N GLU A 42 1.02 6.69 -13.88
CA GLU A 42 1.54 8.02 -14.16
C GLU A 42 0.41 9.01 -14.44
N ILE A 43 0.75 10.30 -14.43
CA ILE A 43 -0.20 11.36 -14.76
C ILE A 43 -0.50 11.33 -16.27
N ASP A 44 -1.77 11.33 -16.61
CA ASP A 44 -2.22 11.39 -18.00
C ASP A 44 -1.66 12.62 -18.72
N LYS A 45 -1.26 12.44 -19.97
CA LYS A 45 -0.58 13.45 -20.77
C LYS A 45 -1.28 13.67 -22.10
N MET A 46 -1.40 14.93 -22.50
CA MET A 46 -1.96 15.33 -23.79
C MET A 46 -0.93 16.17 -24.54
N GLU A 47 -0.70 15.86 -25.80
CA GLU A 47 0.16 16.63 -26.70
C GLU A 47 -0.66 17.28 -27.81
N ILE A 48 -0.50 18.57 -27.95
CA ILE A 48 -1.23 19.41 -28.91
C ILE A 48 -0.23 20.15 -29.79
N VAL A 49 -0.44 20.16 -31.08
CA VAL A 49 0.37 20.90 -32.05
C VAL A 49 -0.49 21.99 -32.70
N ILE A 50 -0.03 23.23 -32.63
CA ILE A 50 -0.75 24.39 -33.16
C ILE A 50 0.12 25.08 -34.18
N ASN A 51 -0.37 25.12 -35.44
CA ASN A 51 0.26 25.87 -36.50
C ASN A 51 0.04 27.37 -36.31
N LYS A 52 1.11 28.17 -36.46
CA LYS A 52 1.08 29.62 -36.38
C LYS A 52 0.14 30.27 -37.40
N TYR A 53 0.09 29.69 -38.59
CA TYR A 53 -0.72 30.19 -39.66
C TYR A 53 -1.72 29.13 -40.11
N ILE A 54 -2.91 29.58 -40.47
CA ILE A 54 -3.99 28.74 -41.03
C ILE A 54 -4.52 29.37 -42.32
N THR A 55 -5.13 28.57 -43.15
CA THR A 55 -5.83 29.05 -44.34
C THR A 55 -7.23 29.55 -43.95
N GLY A 56 -7.47 30.83 -44.09
CA GLY A 56 -8.80 31.44 -43.84
C GLY A 56 -9.84 30.99 -44.88
N LEU A 57 -11.09 31.32 -44.62
CA LEU A 57 -12.23 31.01 -45.50
C LEU A 57 -12.11 31.64 -46.90
N ASP A 58 -11.34 32.71 -47.00
CA ASP A 58 -11.03 33.41 -48.26
C ASP A 58 -9.80 32.82 -49.00
N GLY A 59 -9.26 31.73 -48.53
CA GLY A 59 -8.06 31.05 -49.07
C GLY A 59 -6.74 31.77 -48.73
N LYS A 60 -6.75 32.84 -47.92
CA LYS A 60 -5.54 33.55 -47.51
C LYS A 60 -4.97 32.97 -46.23
N THR A 61 -3.65 33.01 -46.15
CA THR A 61 -2.93 32.64 -44.94
C THR A 61 -3.10 33.71 -43.84
N VAL A 62 -3.66 33.34 -42.70
CA VAL A 62 -3.89 34.22 -41.56
C VAL A 62 -3.27 33.66 -40.30
N LEU A 63 -2.96 34.55 -39.35
CA LEU A 63 -2.47 34.10 -38.05
C LEU A 63 -3.56 33.30 -37.33
N ASN A 64 -3.20 32.13 -36.84
CA ASN A 64 -4.11 31.28 -36.07
C ASN A 64 -4.55 32.01 -34.78
N PRO A 65 -5.86 32.21 -34.54
CA PRO A 65 -6.36 32.85 -33.34
C PRO A 65 -5.92 32.17 -32.03
N LEU A 66 -5.77 30.82 -32.05
CA LEU A 66 -5.31 30.04 -30.91
C LEU A 66 -3.89 30.39 -30.48
N TRP A 67 -3.04 30.86 -31.42
CA TRP A 67 -1.63 31.13 -31.19
C TRP A 67 -1.34 32.04 -30.00
N LYS A 68 -2.18 33.02 -29.76
CA LYS A 68 -2.06 34.00 -28.67
C LYS A 68 -2.76 33.56 -27.40
N GLU A 69 -3.73 32.68 -27.54
CA GLU A 69 -4.57 32.25 -26.43
C GLU A 69 -3.99 31.06 -25.68
N VAL A 70 -3.16 30.22 -26.31
CA VAL A 70 -2.50 29.10 -25.63
C VAL A 70 -1.36 29.65 -24.78
N LYS A 71 -1.46 29.42 -23.48
CA LYS A 71 -0.51 29.88 -22.44
C LYS A 71 -0.37 28.81 -21.37
N GLU A 72 0.75 28.80 -20.71
CA GLU A 72 0.99 27.97 -19.54
C GLU A 72 -0.07 28.24 -18.47
N GLU A 73 -0.36 27.24 -17.65
CA GLU A 73 -1.38 27.22 -16.58
C GLU A 73 -2.83 27.29 -17.06
N ARG A 74 -3.12 27.59 -18.35
CA ARG A 74 -4.46 27.40 -18.88
C ARG A 74 -4.82 25.92 -18.92
N LEU A 75 -6.13 25.64 -18.97
CA LEU A 75 -6.65 24.28 -19.01
C LEU A 75 -7.13 23.91 -20.40
N VAL A 76 -6.94 22.66 -20.76
CA VAL A 76 -7.59 22.01 -21.90
C VAL A 76 -8.67 21.09 -21.33
N CYS A 77 -9.93 21.33 -21.72
CA CYS A 77 -11.05 20.49 -21.38
C CYS A 77 -11.31 19.48 -22.48
N LEU A 78 -11.38 18.21 -22.14
CA LEU A 78 -11.72 17.11 -23.02
C LEU A 78 -13.15 16.64 -22.73
N ASN A 79 -14.01 16.66 -23.74
CA ASN A 79 -15.40 16.14 -23.69
C ASN A 79 -16.25 16.69 -22.52
N ASP A 80 -16.00 17.92 -22.06
CA ASP A 80 -16.67 18.53 -20.90
C ASP A 80 -16.53 17.69 -19.59
N SER A 81 -15.62 16.74 -19.54
CA SER A 81 -15.48 15.76 -18.46
C SER A 81 -14.11 15.75 -17.78
N GLU A 82 -13.06 16.16 -18.47
CA GLU A 82 -11.69 16.09 -17.97
C GLU A 82 -10.91 17.36 -18.26
N TYR A 83 -10.03 17.73 -17.33
CA TYR A 83 -9.19 18.89 -17.45
C TYR A 83 -7.71 18.55 -17.42
N PHE A 84 -6.97 19.12 -18.36
CA PHE A 84 -5.52 19.04 -18.47
C PHE A 84 -4.91 20.43 -18.30
N VAL A 85 -3.84 20.57 -17.53
CA VAL A 85 -3.15 21.85 -17.34
C VAL A 85 -1.96 21.96 -18.27
N ILE A 86 -1.88 23.04 -19.03
CA ILE A 86 -0.76 23.32 -19.94
C ILE A 86 0.48 23.66 -19.13
N LYS A 87 1.57 22.91 -19.30
CA LYS A 87 2.84 23.10 -18.59
C LYS A 87 4.01 23.44 -19.48
N ILE A 88 4.05 22.86 -20.67
CA ILE A 88 5.13 23.05 -21.63
C ILE A 88 4.57 23.63 -22.90
N ASN A 89 5.23 24.68 -23.38
CA ASN A 89 4.84 25.39 -24.58
C ASN A 89 6.11 25.69 -25.39
N ASN A 90 6.42 24.83 -26.35
CA ASN A 90 7.64 24.89 -27.14
C ASN A 90 7.35 25.43 -28.54
N PHE A 91 7.96 26.56 -28.88
CA PHE A 91 7.88 27.15 -30.22
C PHE A 91 9.08 26.73 -31.07
N LYS A 92 8.79 26.12 -32.21
CA LYS A 92 9.78 25.82 -33.24
C LYS A 92 9.65 26.83 -34.39
N SER A 93 10.55 27.79 -34.45
CA SER A 93 10.50 28.86 -35.46
C SER A 93 10.68 28.36 -36.88
N SER A 94 11.42 27.30 -37.11
CA SER A 94 11.65 26.68 -38.42
C SER A 94 10.38 26.06 -39.03
N GLU A 95 9.48 25.57 -38.15
CA GLU A 95 8.25 24.87 -38.54
C GLU A 95 7.01 25.74 -38.40
N ASN A 96 7.13 26.94 -37.79
CA ASN A 96 6.00 27.78 -37.40
C ASN A 96 4.94 27.03 -36.58
N GLU A 97 5.41 26.13 -35.72
CA GLU A 97 4.59 25.27 -34.87
C GLU A 97 4.83 25.54 -33.40
N LEU A 98 3.77 25.38 -32.61
CA LEU A 98 3.75 25.42 -31.17
C LEU A 98 3.37 24.03 -30.66
N SER A 99 4.31 23.34 -30.06
CA SER A 99 4.08 22.05 -29.39
C SER A 99 3.74 22.29 -27.94
N VAL A 100 2.56 21.85 -27.52
CA VAL A 100 2.00 22.07 -26.18
C VAL A 100 1.88 20.72 -25.49
N THR A 101 2.43 20.63 -24.28
CA THR A 101 2.21 19.48 -23.39
C THR A 101 1.32 19.90 -22.23
N ALA A 102 0.22 19.20 -22.05
CA ALA A 102 -0.70 19.36 -20.94
C ALA A 102 -0.78 18.06 -20.13
N TYR A 103 -0.82 18.18 -18.84
CA TYR A 103 -0.96 17.07 -17.89
C TYR A 103 -2.32 17.13 -17.22
N SER A 104 -2.88 15.99 -16.88
CA SER A 104 -4.13 15.91 -16.15
C SER A 104 -4.09 16.74 -14.86
N LEU A 105 -5.25 17.22 -14.42
CA LEU A 105 -5.33 18.30 -13.42
C LEU A 105 -4.72 17.93 -12.06
N GLU A 106 -4.68 16.64 -11.71
CA GLU A 106 -4.03 16.13 -10.49
C GLU A 106 -2.53 16.43 -10.46
N TYR A 107 -1.90 16.76 -11.59
CA TYR A 107 -0.55 17.30 -11.62
C TYR A 107 -0.34 18.45 -10.62
N LYS A 108 -1.41 19.24 -10.35
CA LYS A 108 -1.34 20.34 -9.38
C LYS A 108 -1.14 19.84 -7.94
N LEU A 109 -1.60 18.64 -7.60
CA LEU A 109 -1.34 18.03 -6.30
C LEU A 109 0.17 17.78 -6.08
N GLY A 110 0.91 17.51 -7.16
CA GLY A 110 2.38 17.44 -7.13
C GLY A 110 3.10 18.78 -6.90
N LYS A 111 2.39 19.87 -6.66
CA LYS A 111 2.91 21.20 -6.33
C LYS A 111 2.50 21.70 -4.95
N ILE A 112 1.71 20.91 -4.23
CA ILE A 112 1.23 21.23 -2.88
C ILE A 112 1.96 20.30 -1.91
N ASP A 113 2.70 20.89 -0.98
CA ASP A 113 3.43 20.15 0.04
C ASP A 113 2.45 19.57 1.07
N ILE A 114 2.76 18.39 1.58
CA ILE A 114 2.09 17.80 2.73
C ILE A 114 3.09 17.68 3.88
N ALA A 115 2.66 18.04 5.08
CA ALA A 115 3.46 17.94 6.29
C ALA A 115 2.64 17.22 7.37
N LEU A 116 2.98 15.96 7.61
CA LEU A 116 2.37 15.12 8.65
C LEU A 116 3.47 14.69 9.62
N GLU A 117 3.25 14.87 10.91
CA GLU A 117 4.14 14.44 11.98
C GLU A 117 3.38 13.49 12.91
N ASP A 118 3.50 12.18 12.66
CA ASP A 118 2.95 11.09 13.47
C ASP A 118 1.44 11.28 13.80
N ILE A 119 0.63 11.45 12.76
CA ILE A 119 -0.81 11.68 12.88
C ILE A 119 -1.59 10.41 12.52
N TYR A 120 -2.54 10.05 13.38
CA TYR A 120 -3.44 8.93 13.15
C TYR A 120 -4.64 9.36 12.32
N PHE A 121 -4.92 8.59 11.26
CA PHE A 121 -6.04 8.87 10.37
C PHE A 121 -6.90 7.65 10.11
N TYR A 122 -8.21 7.89 10.01
CA TYR A 122 -9.12 7.13 9.17
C TYR A 122 -9.30 7.83 7.83
N LEU A 123 -9.68 7.09 6.76
CA LEU A 123 -9.88 7.72 5.44
C LEU A 123 -11.05 8.69 5.43
N MET A 124 -12.18 8.36 6.10
CA MET A 124 -13.46 9.09 5.97
C MET A 124 -14.12 9.44 7.30
N THR A 125 -13.60 9.00 8.41
CA THR A 125 -14.15 9.21 9.75
C THR A 125 -13.12 9.85 10.66
N SER A 126 -13.54 10.32 11.82
CA SER A 126 -12.66 10.84 12.87
C SER A 126 -13.12 10.33 14.23
N ASP A 127 -12.21 10.29 15.19
CA ASP A 127 -12.50 10.10 16.61
C ASP A 127 -11.76 11.18 17.39
N GLU A 128 -12.46 12.21 17.81
CA GLU A 128 -11.89 13.37 18.51
C GLU A 128 -11.37 13.00 19.89
N ASP A 129 -12.03 12.04 20.56
CA ASP A 129 -11.65 11.60 21.90
C ASP A 129 -10.30 10.83 21.88
N SER A 130 -10.01 10.14 20.77
CA SER A 130 -8.77 9.37 20.55
C SER A 130 -7.73 10.13 19.70
N TYR A 131 -7.97 11.39 19.34
CA TYR A 131 -7.10 12.19 18.46
C TYR A 131 -6.87 11.54 17.09
N ILE A 132 -7.89 10.90 16.54
CA ILE A 132 -7.87 10.30 15.20
C ILE A 132 -8.58 11.25 14.22
N TYR A 133 -7.87 11.62 13.16
CA TYR A 133 -8.33 12.60 12.20
C TYR A 133 -8.97 11.97 10.97
N ASN A 134 -9.77 12.76 10.26
CA ASN A 134 -10.36 12.41 8.96
C ASN A 134 -9.43 12.87 7.83
N LEU A 135 -8.84 11.93 7.10
CA LEU A 135 -7.91 12.27 6.01
C LEU A 135 -8.62 12.99 4.85
N ASN A 136 -9.88 12.65 4.58
CA ASN A 136 -10.67 13.34 3.56
C ASN A 136 -10.82 14.83 3.85
N ASP A 137 -11.14 15.19 5.08
CA ASP A 137 -11.35 16.58 5.49
C ASP A 137 -10.02 17.35 5.50
N TYR A 138 -8.95 16.67 5.93
CA TYR A 138 -7.61 17.24 5.88
C TYR A 138 -7.19 17.54 4.44
N MET A 139 -7.32 16.57 3.53
CA MET A 139 -7.01 16.74 2.10
C MET A 139 -7.86 17.85 1.48
N TYR A 140 -9.16 17.89 1.79
CA TYR A 140 -10.04 18.92 1.24
C TYR A 140 -9.66 20.33 1.68
N SER A 141 -9.27 20.51 2.94
CA SER A 141 -8.84 21.82 3.47
C SER A 141 -7.58 22.34 2.79
N GLU A 142 -6.63 21.46 2.48
CA GLU A 142 -5.33 21.84 1.91
C GLU A 142 -5.35 21.97 0.38
N THR A 143 -6.12 21.14 -0.31
CA THR A 143 -6.03 20.99 -1.77
C THR A 143 -7.33 21.34 -2.52
N GLY A 144 -8.46 21.29 -1.83
CA GLY A 144 -9.78 21.36 -2.43
C GLY A 144 -10.20 20.07 -3.17
N TRP A 145 -9.44 18.97 -3.02
CA TRP A 145 -9.81 17.64 -3.47
C TRP A 145 -10.41 16.84 -2.32
N LYS A 146 -11.29 15.89 -2.62
CA LYS A 146 -11.91 15.02 -1.62
C LYS A 146 -11.97 13.58 -2.10
N PHE A 147 -12.05 12.63 -1.19
CA PHE A 147 -12.35 11.26 -1.56
C PHE A 147 -13.81 11.15 -2.03
N GLY A 148 -14.00 10.29 -3.03
CA GLY A 148 -15.31 9.90 -3.52
C GLY A 148 -15.59 8.43 -3.18
N HIS A 149 -15.63 7.57 -4.21
CA HIS A 149 -15.76 6.15 -4.00
C HIS A 149 -14.49 5.54 -3.43
N ILE A 150 -14.66 4.75 -2.38
CA ILE A 150 -13.60 3.91 -1.79
C ILE A 150 -14.17 2.50 -1.69
N ASP A 151 -13.45 1.50 -2.22
CA ASP A 151 -13.85 0.10 -2.08
C ASP A 151 -13.84 -0.34 -0.61
N ASP A 152 -14.78 -1.19 -0.23
CA ASP A 152 -14.91 -1.66 1.15
C ASP A 152 -13.63 -2.32 1.69
N SER A 153 -12.95 -3.14 0.87
CA SER A 153 -11.69 -3.81 1.24
C SER A 153 -10.51 -2.83 1.43
N VAL A 154 -10.59 -1.66 0.82
CA VAL A 154 -9.62 -0.57 1.01
C VAL A 154 -9.88 0.14 2.33
N ARG A 155 -11.14 0.44 2.63
CA ARG A 155 -11.53 1.25 3.78
C ARG A 155 -11.60 0.47 5.09
N TYR A 156 -12.10 -0.79 5.04
CA TYR A 156 -12.47 -1.53 6.24
C TYR A 156 -11.64 -2.80 6.43
N ASP A 157 -11.35 -3.11 7.69
CA ASP A 157 -11.01 -4.45 8.13
C ASP A 157 -12.29 -5.23 8.46
N ILE A 158 -12.31 -6.52 8.11
CA ILE A 158 -13.43 -7.40 8.45
C ILE A 158 -13.06 -8.13 9.73
N THR A 159 -13.78 -7.82 10.81
CA THR A 159 -13.63 -8.47 12.11
C THR A 159 -14.85 -9.35 12.40
N ASP A 160 -14.79 -10.16 13.45
CA ASP A 160 -15.93 -10.96 13.93
C ASP A 160 -17.09 -10.06 14.38
N GLU A 161 -16.84 -8.81 14.75
CA GLU A 161 -17.80 -7.82 15.20
C GLU A 161 -18.39 -6.97 14.07
N GLY A 162 -17.80 -7.04 12.86
CA GLY A 162 -18.28 -6.33 11.68
C GLY A 162 -17.18 -5.67 10.86
N LYS A 163 -17.48 -4.49 10.30
CA LYS A 163 -16.53 -3.69 9.52
C LYS A 163 -15.98 -2.57 10.40
N GLU A 164 -14.67 -2.48 10.51
CA GLU A 164 -13.96 -1.42 11.22
C GLU A 164 -13.14 -0.59 10.24
N ASP A 165 -13.18 0.76 10.37
CA ASP A 165 -12.34 1.64 9.56
C ASP A 165 -10.86 1.37 9.85
N LYS A 166 -10.04 1.22 8.80
CA LYS A 166 -8.59 1.00 8.92
C LYS A 166 -7.90 2.22 9.50
N LEU A 167 -7.33 2.06 10.67
CA LEU A 167 -6.50 3.08 11.30
C LEU A 167 -5.07 2.99 10.80
N ARG A 168 -4.51 4.13 10.38
CA ARG A 168 -3.12 4.22 9.91
C ARG A 168 -2.42 5.44 10.49
N LEU A 169 -1.13 5.29 10.75
CA LEU A 169 -0.25 6.37 11.18
C LEU A 169 0.48 6.93 9.96
N PHE A 170 0.46 8.24 9.79
CA PHE A 170 1.21 8.89 8.73
C PHE A 170 2.19 9.91 9.27
N SER A 171 3.43 9.76 8.84
CA SER A 171 4.51 10.71 9.07
C SER A 171 5.15 11.01 7.72
N SER A 172 4.78 12.13 7.12
CA SER A 172 5.30 12.53 5.82
C SER A 172 5.85 13.95 5.89
N VAL A 173 7.16 14.05 5.72
CA VAL A 173 7.88 15.32 5.66
C VAL A 173 8.51 15.44 4.28
N ASP A 174 8.42 16.62 3.67
CA ASP A 174 8.98 16.91 2.33
C ASP A 174 8.34 16.12 1.16
N LYS A 175 7.12 15.59 1.31
CA LYS A 175 6.34 14.98 0.22
C LYS A 175 5.33 15.95 -0.37
N ARG A 176 4.80 15.59 -1.54
CA ARG A 176 3.71 16.26 -2.24
C ARG A 176 2.43 15.45 -2.12
N TRP A 177 1.27 16.12 -2.19
CA TRP A 177 -0.01 15.42 -2.12
C TRP A 177 -0.18 14.36 -3.21
N TYR A 178 0.32 14.58 -4.42
CA TYR A 178 0.26 13.57 -5.47
C TYR A 178 1.06 12.31 -5.07
N ASP A 179 2.30 12.48 -4.68
CA ASP A 179 3.19 11.37 -4.28
C ASP A 179 2.65 10.66 -3.03
N PHE A 180 2.13 11.41 -2.05
CA PHE A 180 1.50 10.84 -0.86
C PHE A 180 0.28 9.96 -1.21
N LEU A 181 -0.58 10.40 -2.14
CA LEU A 181 -1.75 9.62 -2.55
C LEU A 181 -1.37 8.39 -3.37
N THR A 182 -0.46 8.55 -4.34
CA THR A 182 -0.11 7.48 -5.30
C THR A 182 0.94 6.51 -4.80
N GLU A 183 1.69 6.88 -3.75
CA GLU A 183 2.69 6.01 -3.12
C GLU A 183 2.20 5.56 -1.73
N ASP A 184 2.10 6.48 -0.74
CA ASP A 184 1.84 6.10 0.65
C ASP A 184 0.43 5.52 0.85
N ILE A 185 -0.61 6.20 0.33
CA ILE A 185 -2.00 5.72 0.41
C ILE A 185 -2.17 4.46 -0.44
N ALA A 186 -1.68 4.47 -1.67
CA ALA A 186 -1.80 3.32 -2.57
C ALA A 186 -1.17 2.05 -1.98
N GLU A 187 0.02 2.17 -1.40
CA GLU A 187 0.73 1.05 -0.77
C GLU A 187 0.07 0.61 0.53
N THR A 188 -0.18 1.55 1.45
CA THR A 188 -0.67 1.25 2.80
C THR A 188 -2.07 0.64 2.77
N PHE A 189 -2.94 1.10 1.85
CA PHE A 189 -4.29 0.58 1.69
C PHE A 189 -4.44 -0.46 0.56
N ASN A 190 -3.36 -0.77 -0.16
CA ASN A 190 -3.35 -1.67 -1.32
C ASN A 190 -4.41 -1.31 -2.36
N CYS A 191 -4.36 -0.07 -2.82
CA CYS A 191 -5.36 0.46 -3.73
C CYS A 191 -4.75 1.17 -4.94
N LEU A 192 -5.53 1.24 -6.02
CA LEU A 192 -5.27 2.11 -7.14
C LEU A 192 -5.96 3.45 -6.91
N VAL A 193 -5.21 4.52 -7.13
CA VAL A 193 -5.69 5.90 -6.97
C VAL A 193 -6.08 6.45 -8.32
N VAL A 194 -7.34 6.85 -8.47
CA VAL A 194 -7.89 7.40 -9.72
C VAL A 194 -8.46 8.78 -9.48
N PHE A 195 -8.21 9.70 -10.40
CA PHE A 195 -8.59 11.10 -10.25
C PHE A 195 -9.74 11.50 -11.19
N ASP A 196 -10.82 12.02 -10.62
CA ASP A 196 -11.88 12.73 -11.35
C ASP A 196 -11.55 14.22 -11.35
N THR A 197 -11.01 14.71 -12.45
CA THR A 197 -10.55 16.10 -12.61
C THR A 197 -11.68 17.09 -12.77
N LEU A 198 -12.88 16.64 -13.20
CA LEU A 198 -14.05 17.49 -13.31
C LEU A 198 -14.50 17.97 -11.93
N ASN A 199 -14.63 17.02 -11.00
CA ASN A 199 -15.18 17.28 -9.67
C ASN A 199 -14.12 17.41 -8.58
N LYS A 200 -12.83 17.22 -8.91
CA LYS A 200 -11.71 17.13 -7.98
C LYS A 200 -11.95 16.05 -6.92
N ILE A 201 -12.22 14.84 -7.37
CA ILE A 201 -12.48 13.68 -6.53
C ILE A 201 -11.35 12.66 -6.72
N VAL A 202 -10.91 12.07 -5.62
CA VAL A 202 -9.98 10.94 -5.59
C VAL A 202 -10.79 9.68 -5.30
N LEU A 203 -10.64 8.67 -6.15
CA LEU A 203 -11.30 7.38 -6.05
C LEU A 203 -10.26 6.33 -5.69
N LEU A 204 -10.59 5.44 -4.73
CA LEU A 204 -9.71 4.38 -4.27
C LEU A 204 -10.33 3.02 -4.59
N TYR A 205 -9.67 2.26 -5.45
CA TYR A 205 -10.12 0.94 -5.86
C TYR A 205 -9.17 -0.14 -5.36
N ASP A 206 -9.69 -1.25 -4.86
CA ASP A 206 -8.88 -2.43 -4.56
C ASP A 206 -8.17 -2.91 -5.84
N VAL A 207 -6.88 -3.09 -5.75
CA VAL A 207 -6.02 -3.55 -6.88
C VAL A 207 -6.57 -4.82 -7.53
N ASN A 208 -7.12 -5.73 -6.72
CA ASN A 208 -7.65 -7.00 -7.22
C ASN A 208 -9.03 -6.84 -7.88
N SER A 209 -9.80 -5.79 -7.53
CA SER A 209 -11.15 -5.56 -8.05
C SER A 209 -11.16 -4.90 -9.43
N VAL A 210 -10.07 -4.26 -9.83
CA VAL A 210 -9.98 -3.44 -11.05
C VAL A 210 -9.80 -4.26 -12.32
N SER A 211 -9.24 -5.47 -12.22
CA SER A 211 -8.89 -6.27 -13.39
C SER A 211 -10.03 -7.18 -13.85
N GLU A 212 -10.39 -7.09 -15.12
CA GLU A 212 -11.17 -8.12 -15.78
C GLU A 212 -10.33 -8.81 -16.85
N ASN A 213 -10.51 -10.12 -16.99
CA ASN A 213 -9.98 -10.83 -18.15
C ASN A 213 -10.91 -10.56 -19.33
N ILE A 214 -10.53 -9.60 -20.15
CA ILE A 214 -11.31 -9.18 -21.33
C ILE A 214 -11.18 -10.15 -22.51
N GLN A 215 -10.40 -11.23 -22.36
CA GLN A 215 -10.17 -12.26 -23.39
C GLN A 215 -9.68 -11.69 -24.72
N ILE A 216 -9.00 -10.55 -24.71
CA ILE A 216 -8.30 -10.05 -25.89
C ILE A 216 -7.05 -10.88 -26.03
N TYR A 217 -6.90 -11.48 -27.21
CA TYR A 217 -5.72 -12.22 -27.64
C TYR A 217 -4.97 -11.41 -28.69
N LEU A 218 -3.75 -11.01 -28.35
CA LEU A 218 -2.87 -10.25 -29.22
C LEU A 218 -1.76 -11.16 -29.76
N SER A 219 -1.56 -11.13 -31.09
CA SER A 219 -0.48 -11.85 -31.79
C SER A 219 -0.05 -11.09 -33.05
N HIS A 220 1.09 -11.45 -33.61
CA HIS A 220 1.54 -10.94 -34.90
C HIS A 220 0.57 -11.28 -36.01
N ASP A 221 -0.17 -12.37 -35.88
CA ASP A 221 -1.15 -12.80 -36.90
C ASP A 221 -2.40 -11.91 -36.92
N ASN A 222 -2.69 -11.16 -35.84
CA ASN A 222 -3.92 -10.36 -35.77
C ASN A 222 -3.69 -8.86 -35.68
N TYR A 223 -3.18 -8.35 -34.53
CA TYR A 223 -3.16 -6.91 -34.27
C TYR A 223 -1.78 -6.31 -34.09
N ILE A 224 -0.75 -7.12 -33.73
CA ILE A 224 0.58 -6.61 -33.41
C ILE A 224 1.32 -6.27 -34.73
N LYS A 225 1.88 -5.06 -34.79
CA LYS A 225 2.78 -4.61 -35.86
C LYS A 225 4.23 -4.74 -35.43
N SER A 226 4.53 -4.27 -34.23
CA SER A 226 5.83 -4.40 -33.59
C SER A 226 5.67 -4.64 -32.10
N LEU A 227 6.64 -5.35 -31.52
CA LEU A 227 6.69 -5.70 -30.13
C LEU A 227 8.10 -5.43 -29.63
N GLU A 228 8.20 -4.73 -28.52
CA GLU A 228 9.44 -4.57 -27.75
C GLU A 228 9.23 -5.17 -26.36
N ARG A 229 10.09 -6.10 -25.95
CA ARG A 229 10.06 -6.74 -24.64
C ARG A 229 11.23 -6.27 -23.80
N THR A 230 10.93 -5.79 -22.60
CA THR A 230 11.91 -5.50 -21.56
C THR A 230 11.68 -6.44 -20.39
N SER A 231 12.73 -7.12 -19.93
CA SER A 231 12.69 -7.98 -18.76
C SER A 231 13.90 -7.66 -17.88
N SER A 232 13.67 -7.45 -16.58
CA SER A 232 14.73 -7.20 -15.60
C SER A 232 14.58 -8.12 -14.41
N THR A 233 15.73 -8.60 -13.93
CA THR A 233 15.87 -9.38 -12.70
C THR A 233 16.60 -8.61 -11.61
N ASP A 234 16.94 -7.32 -11.87
CA ASP A 234 17.71 -6.48 -10.95
C ASP A 234 17.01 -6.30 -9.60
N ASP A 235 15.68 -6.43 -9.61
CA ASP A 235 14.81 -6.18 -8.47
C ASP A 235 14.17 -7.46 -7.91
N ILE A 236 14.74 -8.65 -8.23
CA ILE A 236 14.25 -9.89 -7.64
C ILE A 236 14.60 -9.94 -6.15
N VAL A 237 13.57 -10.17 -5.33
CA VAL A 237 13.67 -10.40 -3.89
C VAL A 237 13.09 -11.75 -3.57
N THR A 238 13.84 -12.60 -2.86
CA THR A 238 13.37 -13.90 -2.40
C THR A 238 13.24 -13.99 -0.88
N ARG A 239 13.80 -13.01 -0.17
CA ARG A 239 13.71 -12.88 1.28
C ARG A 239 13.46 -11.43 1.65
N MET A 240 12.37 -11.17 2.37
CA MET A 240 11.96 -9.82 2.76
C MET A 240 11.85 -9.72 4.28
N THR A 241 12.69 -8.86 4.86
CA THR A 241 12.60 -8.51 6.29
C THR A 241 11.51 -7.45 6.46
N LEU A 242 10.61 -7.64 7.42
CA LEU A 242 9.50 -6.73 7.65
C LEU A 242 9.72 -5.91 8.91
N VAL A 243 9.60 -4.58 8.77
CA VAL A 243 9.74 -3.62 9.87
C VAL A 243 8.57 -2.64 9.82
N GLY A 244 7.83 -2.53 10.91
CA GLY A 244 6.72 -1.59 11.06
C GLY A 244 7.04 -0.45 12.00
N ASN A 245 6.00 0.23 12.49
CA ASN A 245 6.12 1.36 13.40
C ASN A 245 6.88 0.97 14.70
N GLU A 246 7.68 1.90 15.21
CA GLU A 246 8.47 1.72 16.46
C GLU A 246 9.36 0.45 16.44
N GLU A 247 9.94 0.12 15.29
CA GLU A 247 10.75 -1.09 15.07
C GLU A 247 9.96 -2.41 15.28
N MET A 248 8.63 -2.37 15.08
CA MET A 248 7.78 -3.54 15.09
C MET A 248 8.32 -4.60 14.13
N ASP A 249 8.54 -5.80 14.63
CA ASP A 249 8.97 -6.95 13.83
C ASP A 249 7.91 -8.07 13.82
N ILE A 250 8.16 -9.11 13.03
CA ILE A 250 7.24 -10.24 12.88
C ILE A 250 7.66 -11.49 13.64
N ILE A 251 8.76 -11.46 14.38
CA ILE A 251 9.36 -12.67 15.02
C ILE A 251 8.34 -13.41 15.88
N GLY A 252 7.61 -12.68 16.72
CA GLY A 252 6.59 -13.25 17.60
C GLY A 252 5.23 -13.55 16.95
N SER A 253 5.09 -13.31 15.65
CA SER A 253 3.83 -13.42 14.92
C SER A 253 3.86 -14.41 13.75
N VAL A 254 5.00 -15.08 13.55
CA VAL A 254 5.18 -16.13 12.54
C VAL A 254 5.72 -17.41 13.19
N VAL A 255 5.18 -18.54 12.76
CA VAL A 255 5.55 -19.86 13.31
C VAL A 255 7.04 -20.21 13.11
N THR A 256 7.69 -19.64 12.11
CA THR A 256 9.12 -19.84 11.86
C THR A 256 10.03 -19.11 12.85
N GLY A 257 9.52 -18.05 13.49
CA GLY A 257 10.29 -17.18 14.38
C GLY A 257 11.42 -16.43 13.68
N TYR A 258 11.32 -16.21 12.35
CA TYR A 258 12.26 -15.39 11.59
C TYR A 258 11.72 -13.95 11.43
N PRO A 259 12.60 -12.93 11.34
CA PRO A 259 12.18 -11.55 11.08
C PRO A 259 11.81 -11.28 9.63
N TYR A 260 11.73 -12.33 8.80
CA TYR A 260 11.55 -12.24 7.36
C TYR A 260 10.56 -13.29 6.85
N ILE A 261 10.00 -13.00 5.69
CA ILE A 261 9.24 -13.94 4.87
C ILE A 261 10.03 -14.27 3.60
N GLU A 262 9.70 -15.40 2.93
CA GLU A 262 10.46 -15.87 1.78
C GLU A 262 9.55 -16.49 0.72
N ASP A 263 9.93 -16.27 -0.55
CA ASP A 263 9.34 -16.89 -1.72
C ASP A 263 10.42 -17.19 -2.77
N TYR A 264 10.56 -18.44 -3.14
CA TYR A 264 11.52 -18.94 -4.14
C TYR A 264 10.83 -19.46 -5.41
N SER A 265 9.54 -19.16 -5.59
CA SER A 265 8.70 -19.74 -6.64
C SER A 265 9.27 -19.51 -8.04
N TYR A 266 9.86 -18.35 -8.31
CA TYR A 266 10.46 -18.05 -9.61
C TYR A 266 11.56 -19.05 -9.98
N PHE A 267 12.55 -19.25 -9.10
CA PHE A 267 13.67 -20.13 -9.34
C PHE A 267 13.27 -21.62 -9.35
N ALA A 268 12.30 -21.99 -8.53
CA ALA A 268 11.75 -23.34 -8.50
C ALA A 268 10.99 -23.68 -9.79
N ASN A 269 10.15 -22.75 -10.28
CA ASN A 269 9.35 -22.94 -11.49
C ASN A 269 10.23 -23.00 -12.76
N ASN A 270 11.29 -22.20 -12.81
CA ASN A 270 12.25 -22.20 -13.91
C ASN A 270 13.29 -23.32 -13.86
N LYS A 271 13.21 -24.21 -12.85
CA LYS A 271 14.13 -25.34 -12.65
C LYS A 271 15.60 -24.94 -12.50
N GLU A 272 15.85 -23.73 -12.00
CA GLU A 272 17.19 -23.28 -11.65
C GLU A 272 17.72 -23.94 -10.37
N MET A 273 16.82 -24.47 -9.54
CA MET A 273 17.12 -25.23 -8.33
C MET A 273 17.15 -26.73 -8.61
N SER A 274 17.97 -27.47 -7.85
CA SER A 274 17.94 -28.92 -7.92
C SER A 274 16.59 -29.50 -7.49
N GLU A 275 16.20 -30.64 -8.06
CA GLU A 275 14.96 -31.34 -7.69
C GLU A 275 14.91 -31.66 -6.17
N ASN A 276 16.06 -31.93 -5.58
CA ASN A 276 16.19 -32.20 -4.14
C ASN A 276 15.84 -30.95 -3.31
N LEU A 277 16.32 -29.78 -3.73
CA LEU A 277 16.02 -28.51 -3.05
C LEU A 277 14.55 -28.15 -3.22
N ILE A 278 14.00 -28.26 -4.43
CA ILE A 278 12.57 -28.01 -4.71
C ILE A 278 11.69 -28.94 -3.85
N SER A 279 12.02 -30.23 -3.79
CA SER A 279 11.30 -31.19 -2.96
C SER A 279 11.39 -30.85 -1.47
N ALA A 280 12.56 -30.41 -0.99
CA ALA A 280 12.76 -30.01 0.41
C ALA A 280 11.95 -28.75 0.74
N LEU A 281 11.96 -27.73 -0.12
CA LEU A 281 11.16 -26.51 0.04
C LEU A 281 9.65 -26.81 0.07
N ASN A 282 9.17 -27.67 -0.83
CA ASN A 282 7.75 -28.05 -0.85
C ASN A 282 7.33 -28.77 0.44
N LYS A 283 8.14 -29.73 0.92
CA LYS A 283 7.87 -30.40 2.20
C LYS A 283 7.91 -29.44 3.37
N TYR A 284 8.86 -28.52 3.38
CA TYR A 284 8.98 -27.50 4.41
C TYR A 284 7.77 -26.58 4.44
N ASN A 285 7.35 -26.05 3.29
CA ASN A 285 6.19 -25.19 3.19
C ASN A 285 4.90 -25.91 3.63
N GLN A 286 4.74 -27.19 3.26
CA GLN A 286 3.60 -27.99 3.70
C GLN A 286 3.63 -28.21 5.22
N MET A 287 4.80 -28.51 5.79
CA MET A 287 4.99 -28.67 7.23
C MET A 287 4.66 -27.37 7.99
N VAL A 288 5.17 -26.21 7.52
CA VAL A 288 4.88 -24.89 8.09
C VAL A 288 3.38 -24.60 8.03
N ALA A 289 2.75 -24.81 6.87
CA ALA A 289 1.30 -24.60 6.70
C ALA A 289 0.45 -25.47 7.64
N THR A 290 0.90 -26.70 7.94
CA THR A 290 0.21 -27.60 8.88
C THR A 290 0.37 -27.15 10.32
N ARG A 291 1.52 -26.60 10.70
CA ARG A 291 1.82 -26.16 12.07
C ARG A 291 1.32 -24.76 12.39
N GLN A 292 1.17 -23.90 11.39
CA GLN A 292 0.71 -22.53 11.54
C GLN A 292 -0.60 -22.41 12.34
N PRO A 293 -1.71 -23.12 12.00
CA PRO A 293 -2.96 -23.00 12.76
C PRO A 293 -2.86 -23.52 14.19
N ILE A 294 -2.02 -24.53 14.43
CA ILE A 294 -1.77 -25.05 15.80
C ILE A 294 -1.06 -23.99 16.63
N TRP A 295 -0.05 -23.38 16.06
CA TRP A 295 0.72 -22.30 16.70
C TRP A 295 -0.15 -21.08 16.97
N GLU A 296 -0.98 -20.63 16.02
CA GLU A 296 -1.92 -19.53 16.19
C GLU A 296 -2.92 -19.78 17.33
N ASN A 297 -3.45 -20.99 17.43
CA ASN A 297 -4.33 -21.39 18.54
C ASN A 297 -3.60 -21.33 19.90
N LEU A 298 -2.33 -21.72 19.95
CA LEU A 298 -1.54 -21.62 21.20
C LEU A 298 -1.27 -20.17 21.58
N ILE A 299 -0.97 -19.31 20.63
CA ILE A 299 -0.80 -17.86 20.85
C ILE A 299 -2.11 -17.25 21.41
N LYS A 300 -3.25 -17.59 20.79
CA LYS A 300 -4.57 -17.13 21.25
C LYS A 300 -4.84 -17.63 22.67
N LEU A 301 -4.63 -18.92 22.93
CA LEU A 301 -4.83 -19.51 24.26
C LEU A 301 -3.92 -18.86 25.31
N LYS A 302 -2.65 -18.57 24.95
CA LYS A 302 -1.72 -17.85 25.83
C LYS A 302 -2.25 -16.47 26.19
N SER A 303 -2.76 -15.70 25.22
CA SER A 303 -3.34 -14.38 25.43
C SER A 303 -4.54 -14.43 26.38
N GLU A 304 -5.48 -15.35 26.16
CA GLU A 304 -6.66 -15.54 27.01
C GLU A 304 -6.28 -15.92 28.45
N LYS A 305 -5.31 -16.82 28.62
CA LYS A 305 -4.82 -17.24 29.94
C LYS A 305 -4.06 -16.12 30.66
N LEU A 306 -3.29 -15.31 29.92
CA LEU A 306 -2.59 -14.15 30.48
C LEU A 306 -3.56 -13.08 30.98
N GLU A 307 -4.63 -12.80 30.22
CA GLU A 307 -5.70 -11.90 30.63
C GLU A 307 -6.37 -12.41 31.92
N THR A 308 -6.74 -13.70 31.95
CA THR A 308 -7.33 -14.35 33.12
C THR A 308 -6.40 -14.24 34.35
N SER A 309 -5.10 -14.53 34.18
CA SER A 309 -4.11 -14.40 35.24
C SER A 309 -4.01 -12.96 35.75
N THR A 310 -4.04 -11.99 34.84
CA THR A 310 -4.01 -10.56 35.24
C THR A 310 -5.26 -10.16 36.03
N MET A 311 -6.44 -10.62 35.60
CA MET A 311 -7.70 -10.39 36.33
C MET A 311 -7.63 -10.99 37.75
N ARG A 312 -7.18 -12.25 37.89
CA ARG A 312 -7.03 -12.91 39.20
C ARG A 312 -6.02 -12.21 40.12
N LYS A 313 -4.90 -11.73 39.57
CA LYS A 313 -3.91 -10.92 40.31
C LYS A 313 -4.51 -9.61 40.84
N ASN A 314 -5.36 -8.95 40.03
CA ASN A 314 -6.07 -7.74 40.47
C ASN A 314 -7.09 -8.05 41.56
N GLU A 315 -7.84 -9.15 41.47
CA GLU A 315 -8.74 -9.61 42.53
C GLU A 315 -7.99 -9.91 43.82
N LEU A 316 -6.84 -10.58 43.72
CA LEU A 316 -5.98 -10.86 44.88
C LEU A 316 -5.49 -9.56 45.54
N PHE A 317 -5.10 -8.57 44.73
CA PHE A 317 -4.70 -7.26 45.25
C PHE A 317 -5.83 -6.59 46.05
N VAL A 318 -7.06 -6.63 45.56
CA VAL A 318 -8.24 -6.10 46.28
C VAL A 318 -8.43 -6.81 47.63
N ILE A 319 -8.31 -8.14 47.66
CA ILE A 319 -8.42 -8.92 48.90
C ILE A 319 -7.32 -8.54 49.91
N TYR A 320 -6.10 -8.30 49.47
CA TYR A 320 -5.03 -7.81 50.34
C TYR A 320 -5.37 -6.47 50.99
N GLU A 321 -5.91 -5.52 50.23
CA GLU A 321 -6.32 -4.22 50.77
C GLU A 321 -7.52 -4.35 51.74
N GLU A 322 -8.49 -5.23 51.44
CA GLU A 322 -9.60 -5.52 52.34
C GLU A 322 -9.12 -6.13 53.66
N ILE A 323 -8.23 -7.13 53.63
CA ILE A 323 -7.64 -7.73 54.83
C ILE A 323 -6.88 -6.68 55.64
N ARG A 324 -6.15 -5.79 54.99
CA ARG A 324 -5.42 -4.70 55.61
C ARG A 324 -6.36 -3.73 56.34
N ALA A 325 -7.46 -3.35 55.67
CA ALA A 325 -8.49 -2.49 56.26
C ALA A 325 -9.17 -3.16 57.49
N LEU A 326 -9.56 -4.44 57.35
CA LEU A 326 -10.18 -5.20 58.42
C LEU A 326 -9.25 -5.38 59.63
N LYS A 327 -7.94 -5.59 59.42
CA LYS A 327 -6.94 -5.64 60.50
C LYS A 327 -6.89 -4.33 61.27
N SER A 328 -6.91 -3.17 60.58
CA SER A 328 -6.95 -1.86 61.23
C SER A 328 -8.23 -1.64 62.03
N ILE A 329 -9.40 -2.09 61.51
CA ILE A 329 -10.68 -2.03 62.23
C ILE A 329 -10.63 -2.92 63.47
N LYS A 330 -10.09 -4.14 63.35
CA LYS A 330 -9.92 -5.05 64.49
C LYS A 330 -9.10 -4.41 65.59
N GLU A 331 -7.96 -3.79 65.27
CA GLU A 331 -7.10 -3.10 66.22
C GLU A 331 -7.84 -1.96 66.92
N SER A 332 -8.70 -1.23 66.21
CA SER A 332 -9.55 -0.18 66.86
C SER A 332 -10.55 -0.75 67.87
N TYR A 333 -11.21 -1.87 67.55
CA TYR A 333 -12.14 -2.51 68.49
C TYR A 333 -11.41 -3.08 69.71
N ALA A 334 -10.24 -3.69 69.51
CA ALA A 334 -9.42 -4.20 70.58
C ALA A 334 -8.98 -3.06 71.55
N PHE A 335 -8.57 -1.90 70.94
CA PHE A 335 -8.18 -0.72 71.72
C PHE A 335 -9.34 -0.17 72.56
N ASN A 336 -10.57 -0.22 72.05
CA ASN A 336 -11.78 0.25 72.71
C ASN A 336 -12.42 -0.79 73.64
N GLY A 337 -11.86 -2.00 73.77
CA GLY A 337 -12.36 -3.08 74.65
C GLY A 337 -13.66 -3.74 74.11
N ASP A 338 -14.04 -3.53 72.82
CA ASP A 338 -15.24 -4.10 72.20
C ASP A 338 -14.98 -5.50 71.63
N THR A 339 -14.91 -6.47 72.56
CA THR A 339 -14.60 -7.87 72.22
C THR A 339 -15.63 -8.54 71.29
N LYS A 340 -16.89 -8.10 71.33
CA LYS A 340 -17.93 -8.67 70.45
C LYS A 340 -17.71 -8.33 68.96
N ASN A 341 -17.45 -7.07 68.68
CA ASN A 341 -17.18 -6.63 67.31
C ASN A 341 -15.78 -7.06 66.88
N GLU A 342 -14.80 -7.17 67.74
CA GLU A 342 -13.49 -7.75 67.46
C GLU A 342 -13.60 -9.19 66.92
N VAL A 343 -14.42 -10.06 67.55
CA VAL A 343 -14.64 -11.45 67.14
C VAL A 343 -15.35 -11.50 65.76
N LEU A 344 -16.29 -10.62 65.46
CA LEU A 344 -16.97 -10.55 64.16
C LEU A 344 -16.00 -10.16 63.04
N VAL A 345 -15.17 -9.16 63.26
CA VAL A 345 -14.14 -8.75 62.29
C VAL A 345 -13.08 -9.82 62.09
N MET A 346 -12.73 -10.54 63.17
CA MET A 346 -11.81 -11.68 63.05
C MET A 346 -12.35 -12.78 62.13
N ALA A 347 -13.66 -13.09 62.20
CA ALA A 347 -14.30 -14.05 61.30
C ALA A 347 -14.23 -13.58 59.83
N GLN A 348 -14.48 -12.29 59.60
CA GLN A 348 -14.33 -11.69 58.23
C GLN A 348 -12.89 -11.77 57.72
N ILE A 349 -11.91 -11.50 58.58
CA ILE A 349 -10.49 -11.64 58.20
C ILE A 349 -10.18 -13.09 57.81
N THR A 350 -10.67 -14.08 58.58
CA THR A 350 -10.46 -15.50 58.28
C THR A 350 -11.05 -15.88 56.92
N GLU A 351 -12.30 -15.46 56.66
CA GLU A 351 -12.95 -15.69 55.36
C GLU A 351 -12.15 -15.08 54.21
N LYS A 352 -11.64 -13.86 54.35
CA LYS A 352 -10.80 -13.21 53.32
C LYS A 352 -9.46 -13.88 53.14
N LEU A 353 -8.85 -14.40 54.21
CA LEU A 353 -7.62 -15.19 54.13
C LEU A 353 -7.86 -16.51 53.38
N ASP A 354 -9.00 -17.17 53.59
CA ASP A 354 -9.34 -18.38 52.84
C ASP A 354 -9.53 -18.06 51.33
N GLN A 355 -10.18 -16.92 51.01
CA GLN A 355 -10.32 -16.45 49.62
C GLN A 355 -8.94 -16.13 49.00
N GLN A 356 -8.04 -15.49 49.76
CA GLN A 356 -6.67 -15.22 49.33
C GLN A 356 -5.94 -16.51 48.92
N VAL A 357 -5.97 -17.53 49.80
CA VAL A 357 -5.28 -18.81 49.55
C VAL A 357 -5.82 -19.48 48.29
N LEU A 358 -7.14 -19.47 48.06
CA LEU A 358 -7.75 -20.04 46.86
C LEU A 358 -7.29 -19.32 45.58
N LEU A 359 -7.28 -17.98 45.58
CA LEU A 359 -6.80 -17.20 44.45
C LEU A 359 -5.30 -17.38 44.19
N GLU A 360 -4.49 -17.49 45.22
CA GLU A 360 -3.05 -17.77 45.07
C GLU A 360 -2.81 -19.13 44.39
N ILE A 361 -3.62 -20.15 44.72
CA ILE A 361 -3.58 -21.46 44.09
C ILE A 361 -3.98 -21.34 42.61
N GLU A 362 -5.12 -20.69 42.31
CA GLU A 362 -5.58 -20.48 40.93
C GLU A 362 -4.54 -19.73 40.06
N ILE A 363 -3.95 -18.68 40.61
CA ILE A 363 -2.90 -17.90 39.91
C ILE A 363 -1.70 -18.79 39.62
N LYS A 364 -1.28 -19.62 40.57
CA LYS A 364 -0.15 -20.53 40.38
C LYS A 364 -0.43 -21.58 39.31
N GLU A 365 -1.63 -22.16 39.30
CA GLU A 365 -2.07 -23.10 38.25
C GLU A 365 -2.06 -22.45 36.87
N LEU A 366 -2.57 -21.21 36.76
CA LEU A 366 -2.54 -20.44 35.52
C LEU A 366 -1.11 -20.13 35.05
N GLU A 367 -0.19 -19.82 35.98
CA GLU A 367 1.23 -19.60 35.64
C GLU A 367 1.91 -20.89 35.15
N GLU A 368 1.60 -22.04 35.74
CA GLU A 368 2.10 -23.33 35.29
C GLU A 368 1.56 -23.69 33.88
N GLU A 369 0.27 -23.44 33.62
CA GLU A 369 -0.32 -23.60 32.30
C GLU A 369 0.32 -22.67 31.26
N LEU A 370 0.57 -21.40 31.59
CA LEU A 370 1.24 -20.44 30.71
C LEU A 370 2.66 -20.90 30.33
N ILE A 371 3.41 -21.48 31.26
CA ILE A 371 4.73 -22.06 30.98
C ILE A 371 4.61 -23.23 29.99
N GLN A 372 3.66 -24.15 30.19
CA GLN A 372 3.47 -25.30 29.28
C GLN A 372 3.05 -24.84 27.87
N ILE A 373 2.22 -23.81 27.76
CA ILE A 373 1.85 -23.24 26.46
C ILE A 373 3.07 -22.61 25.80
N GLN A 374 3.88 -21.85 26.55
CA GLN A 374 5.11 -21.26 26.03
C GLN A 374 6.09 -22.31 25.54
N ASP A 375 6.34 -23.35 26.31
CA ASP A 375 7.21 -24.48 25.91
C ASP A 375 6.71 -25.15 24.63
N SER A 376 5.38 -25.25 24.47
CA SER A 376 4.77 -25.81 23.26
C SER A 376 4.99 -24.90 22.05
N ILE A 377 4.85 -23.58 22.21
CA ILE A 377 5.12 -22.58 21.18
C ILE A 377 6.58 -22.63 20.76
N ASP A 378 7.52 -22.64 21.72
CA ASP A 378 8.96 -22.66 21.47
C ASP A 378 9.40 -23.95 20.77
N ASN A 379 8.79 -25.07 21.11
CA ASN A 379 9.04 -26.35 20.43
C ASN A 379 8.56 -26.32 18.97
N ILE A 380 7.36 -25.76 18.69
CA ILE A 380 6.89 -25.61 17.31
C ILE A 380 7.80 -24.67 16.52
N ASN A 381 8.20 -23.54 17.11
CA ASN A 381 9.12 -22.61 16.48
C ASN A 381 10.46 -23.29 16.13
N LEU A 382 11.02 -24.08 17.07
CA LEU A 382 12.24 -24.83 16.83
C LEU A 382 12.10 -25.83 15.67
N LEU A 383 10.99 -26.55 15.62
CA LEU A 383 10.70 -27.51 14.55
C LEU A 383 10.38 -26.85 13.20
N CYS A 384 10.12 -25.55 13.17
CA CYS A 384 9.92 -24.76 11.95
C CYS A 384 11.17 -24.02 11.50
N LYS A 385 12.30 -24.13 12.20
CA LYS A 385 13.59 -23.63 11.71
C LYS A 385 14.16 -24.59 10.68
N ARG A 386 14.76 -24.08 9.61
CA ARG A 386 15.27 -24.91 8.51
C ARG A 386 16.30 -25.95 8.93
N GLU A 387 17.16 -25.55 9.86
CA GLU A 387 18.25 -26.39 10.34
C GLU A 387 17.76 -27.60 11.15
N THR A 388 16.57 -27.49 11.73
CA THR A 388 15.99 -28.50 12.62
C THR A 388 14.67 -29.07 12.11
N ALA A 389 14.17 -28.56 10.97
CA ALA A 389 12.92 -29.00 10.38
C ALA A 389 12.96 -30.49 10.01
N THR A 390 11.97 -31.24 10.52
CA THR A 390 11.85 -32.69 10.27
C THR A 390 10.52 -33.04 9.61
N ASP A 391 10.52 -34.04 8.77
CA ASP A 391 9.33 -34.66 8.20
C ASP A 391 8.55 -35.48 9.26
N GLU A 392 7.42 -36.07 8.85
CA GLU A 392 6.57 -36.89 9.72
C GLU A 392 7.29 -38.14 10.29
N ASN A 393 8.39 -38.58 9.64
CA ASN A 393 9.20 -39.70 10.06
C ASN A 393 10.40 -39.29 10.95
N GLY A 394 10.55 -38.01 11.25
CA GLY A 394 11.65 -37.47 12.04
C GLY A 394 12.95 -37.26 11.26
N ASN A 395 12.95 -37.38 9.93
CA ASN A 395 14.12 -37.10 9.12
C ASN A 395 14.24 -35.61 8.82
N LEU A 396 15.47 -35.09 8.82
CA LEU A 396 15.70 -33.69 8.42
C LEU A 396 15.18 -33.43 6.99
N ILE A 397 14.40 -32.39 6.82
CA ILE A 397 13.88 -31.96 5.51
C ILE A 397 15.02 -31.42 4.66
N PHE A 398 15.90 -30.60 5.24
CA PHE A 398 17.08 -30.06 4.59
C PHE A 398 18.33 -30.77 5.06
N ASN A 399 19.18 -31.14 4.13
CA ASN A 399 20.55 -31.58 4.42
C ASN A 399 21.53 -30.41 4.16
N THR A 400 22.79 -30.56 4.55
CA THR A 400 23.81 -29.52 4.41
C THR A 400 23.96 -29.08 2.95
N LYS A 401 23.86 -29.97 1.98
CA LYS A 401 24.00 -29.63 0.56
C LYS A 401 22.83 -28.78 0.07
N THR A 402 21.58 -29.10 0.46
CA THR A 402 20.40 -28.33 0.07
C THR A 402 20.38 -26.97 0.77
N LEU A 403 20.88 -26.87 2.01
CA LEU A 403 21.03 -25.59 2.69
C LEU A 403 22.10 -24.71 2.05
N ASP A 404 23.21 -25.29 1.62
CA ASP A 404 24.27 -24.53 0.94
C ASP A 404 23.81 -24.07 -0.45
N GLU A 405 23.12 -24.93 -1.21
CA GLU A 405 22.51 -24.56 -2.49
C GLU A 405 21.48 -23.42 -2.33
N LEU A 406 20.64 -23.48 -1.29
CA LEU A 406 19.61 -22.46 -1.06
C LEU A 406 20.21 -21.06 -0.87
N LYS A 407 21.42 -20.95 -0.33
CA LYS A 407 22.10 -19.65 -0.11
C LYS A 407 22.34 -18.89 -1.40
N GLU A 408 22.51 -19.58 -2.53
CA GLU A 408 22.73 -18.96 -3.84
C GLU A 408 21.48 -18.25 -4.38
N PHE A 409 20.29 -18.57 -3.84
CA PHE A 409 19.01 -18.01 -4.26
C PHE A 409 18.45 -16.96 -3.27
N ILE A 410 19.23 -16.56 -2.26
CA ILE A 410 18.78 -15.60 -1.25
C ILE A 410 19.11 -14.19 -1.70
N TYR A 411 18.09 -13.45 -2.13
CA TYR A 411 18.13 -12.03 -2.44
C TYR A 411 17.30 -11.28 -1.40
N CYS A 412 17.98 -10.48 -0.57
CA CYS A 412 17.39 -9.87 0.61
C CYS A 412 16.99 -8.41 0.37
N GLU A 413 15.80 -8.03 0.86
CA GLU A 413 15.35 -6.65 0.96
C GLU A 413 14.66 -6.42 2.31
N THR A 414 14.60 -5.16 2.72
CA THR A 414 13.83 -4.74 3.91
C THR A 414 12.62 -3.93 3.47
N TYR A 415 11.44 -4.42 3.77
CA TYR A 415 10.20 -3.68 3.65
C TYR A 415 9.92 -2.97 4.98
N SER A 416 9.96 -1.65 4.95
CA SER A 416 9.71 -0.81 6.12
C SER A 416 8.52 0.11 5.85
N ASN A 417 7.47 0.00 6.67
CA ASN A 417 6.33 0.89 6.57
C ASN A 417 5.77 1.20 7.97
N ASP A 418 6.05 2.43 8.42
CA ASP A 418 5.65 2.93 9.75
C ASP A 418 4.14 3.20 9.88
N SER A 419 3.38 3.11 8.78
CA SER A 419 1.93 3.35 8.79
C SER A 419 1.13 2.20 9.41
N PHE A 420 1.70 1.00 9.49
CA PHE A 420 1.06 -0.17 10.09
C PHE A 420 1.21 -0.16 11.61
N LEU A 421 0.08 -0.31 12.31
CA LEU A 421 0.00 -0.31 13.77
C LEU A 421 -0.09 -1.72 14.36
N ASN A 422 -0.28 -2.73 13.52
CA ASN A 422 -0.33 -4.12 13.94
C ASN A 422 0.49 -5.02 13.01
N VAL A 423 1.02 -6.09 13.58
CA VAL A 423 1.91 -7.02 12.88
C VAL A 423 1.20 -7.81 11.77
N LYS A 424 -0.10 -8.06 11.92
CA LYS A 424 -0.88 -8.81 10.92
C LYS A 424 -0.94 -8.04 9.60
N ASP A 425 -1.27 -6.75 9.65
CA ASP A 425 -1.32 -5.89 8.46
C ASP A 425 0.06 -5.78 7.80
N LEU A 426 1.12 -5.66 8.62
CA LEU A 426 2.50 -5.64 8.13
C LEU A 426 2.87 -6.93 7.40
N ILE A 427 2.50 -8.11 7.94
CA ILE A 427 2.75 -9.40 7.31
C ILE A 427 1.98 -9.53 5.99
N GLU A 428 0.71 -9.11 5.97
CA GLU A 428 -0.10 -9.16 4.75
C GLU A 428 0.46 -8.24 3.66
N ALA A 429 0.88 -7.03 4.04
CA ALA A 429 1.53 -6.10 3.12
C ALA A 429 2.86 -6.67 2.60
N GLY A 430 3.70 -7.18 3.48
CA GLY A 430 4.97 -7.81 3.11
C GLY A 430 4.80 -9.02 2.18
N LYS A 431 3.79 -9.87 2.42
CA LYS A 431 3.49 -11.00 1.52
C LYS A 431 3.07 -10.53 0.13
N ARG A 432 2.28 -9.45 0.03
CA ARG A 432 1.92 -8.87 -1.26
C ARG A 432 3.15 -8.33 -1.99
N GLU A 433 3.97 -7.57 -1.30
CA GLU A 433 5.17 -6.97 -1.87
C GLU A 433 6.18 -8.05 -2.31
N LEU A 434 6.43 -9.05 -1.47
CA LEU A 434 7.27 -10.19 -1.83
C LEU A 434 6.71 -10.95 -3.03
N GLY A 435 5.40 -11.20 -3.09
CA GLY A 435 4.75 -11.87 -4.23
C GLY A 435 4.89 -11.11 -5.55
N LEU A 436 5.04 -9.78 -5.51
CA LEU A 436 5.34 -8.96 -6.68
C LEU A 436 6.84 -8.96 -7.02
N SER A 437 7.69 -8.92 -6.00
CA SER A 437 9.15 -8.77 -6.15
C SER A 437 9.87 -10.10 -6.40
N CYS A 438 9.26 -11.25 -6.07
CA CYS A 438 9.89 -12.57 -6.29
C CYS A 438 9.91 -13.01 -7.76
N TYR A 439 9.25 -12.27 -8.67
CA TYR A 439 9.28 -12.49 -10.12
C TYR A 439 9.94 -11.31 -10.85
N PRO A 440 10.62 -11.58 -11.98
CA PRO A 440 11.15 -10.51 -12.84
C PRO A 440 10.07 -9.52 -13.24
N SER A 441 10.45 -8.27 -13.40
CA SER A 441 9.61 -7.27 -14.04
C SER A 441 9.64 -7.48 -15.56
N VAL A 442 8.50 -7.68 -16.17
CA VAL A 442 8.37 -7.87 -17.63
C VAL A 442 7.39 -6.85 -18.17
N SER A 443 7.83 -6.09 -19.16
CA SER A 443 7.04 -5.09 -19.85
C SER A 443 7.13 -5.30 -21.36
N TYR A 444 6.00 -5.15 -22.03
CA TYR A 444 5.88 -5.22 -23.48
C TYR A 444 5.28 -3.91 -24.00
N THR A 445 6.02 -3.22 -24.86
CA THR A 445 5.49 -2.09 -25.62
C THR A 445 5.11 -2.56 -27.02
N LEU A 446 3.86 -2.37 -27.39
CA LEU A 446 3.26 -2.88 -28.61
C LEU A 446 2.75 -1.73 -29.47
N ASP A 447 3.19 -1.67 -30.72
CA ASP A 447 2.45 -0.92 -31.77
C ASP A 447 1.40 -1.86 -32.35
N VAL A 448 0.13 -1.51 -32.19
CA VAL A 448 -0.98 -2.36 -32.60
C VAL A 448 -1.89 -1.64 -33.57
N LYS A 449 -2.52 -2.41 -34.47
CA LYS A 449 -3.65 -1.92 -35.28
C LYS A 449 -4.74 -1.49 -34.31
N ASN A 450 -5.29 -0.30 -34.52
CA ASN A 450 -6.30 0.24 -33.60
C ASN A 450 -7.57 -0.62 -33.63
N PHE A 451 -7.55 -1.67 -32.79
CA PHE A 451 -8.69 -2.56 -32.63
C PHE A 451 -9.85 -1.90 -31.86
N MET A 452 -9.57 -0.86 -31.06
CA MET A 452 -10.60 -0.14 -30.33
C MET A 452 -11.52 0.65 -31.26
N SER A 453 -11.01 1.19 -32.35
CA SER A 453 -11.84 1.85 -33.39
C SER A 453 -12.72 0.87 -34.15
N ARG A 454 -12.26 -0.37 -34.35
CA ARG A 454 -13.02 -1.43 -35.01
C ARG A 454 -14.15 -1.99 -34.18
N ILE A 455 -14.02 -1.97 -32.87
CA ILE A 455 -15.06 -2.38 -31.90
C ILE A 455 -16.26 -1.41 -31.97
N MET A 456 -16.04 -0.17 -32.34
CA MET A 456 -17.07 0.88 -32.45
C MET A 456 -17.82 0.87 -33.80
N VAL A 457 -17.43 0.06 -34.80
CA VAL A 457 -18.14 -0.03 -36.07
C VAL A 457 -19.26 -1.06 -35.94
N GLU A 458 -20.51 -0.60 -35.95
CA GLU A 458 -21.75 -1.38 -35.72
C GLU A 458 -21.91 -2.64 -36.61
N ASN A 459 -21.18 -2.76 -37.71
CA ASN A 459 -21.32 -3.85 -38.68
C ASN A 459 -20.28 -4.96 -38.53
N PHE A 460 -19.30 -4.84 -37.65
CA PHE A 460 -18.37 -5.93 -37.37
C PHE A 460 -18.80 -6.63 -36.06
N ARG A 461 -19.43 -7.77 -36.19
CA ARG A 461 -19.64 -8.72 -35.08
C ARG A 461 -18.29 -9.32 -34.71
N LEU A 462 -17.48 -8.56 -34.01
CA LEU A 462 -16.35 -9.11 -33.26
C LEU A 462 -16.89 -9.89 -32.07
N GLN A 463 -16.26 -11.02 -31.76
CA GLN A 463 -16.63 -11.86 -30.64
C GLN A 463 -16.52 -11.17 -29.29
N TRP A 464 -15.89 -9.99 -29.26
CA TRP A 464 -15.68 -9.20 -28.04
C TRP A 464 -16.52 -7.91 -28.10
N GLN A 465 -17.39 -7.75 -27.11
CA GLN A 465 -18.30 -6.60 -26.98
C GLN A 465 -18.05 -5.82 -25.68
N GLY A 466 -16.88 -5.97 -25.05
CA GLY A 466 -16.56 -5.35 -23.78
C GLY A 466 -15.95 -3.95 -23.91
N ASP A 467 -15.96 -3.22 -22.81
CA ASP A 467 -15.11 -2.06 -22.63
C ASP A 467 -13.72 -2.52 -22.19
N ILE A 468 -12.69 -1.77 -22.58
CA ILE A 468 -11.32 -1.98 -22.16
C ILE A 468 -10.96 -0.95 -21.10
N GLY A 469 -10.28 -1.34 -20.04
CA GLY A 469 -9.81 -0.46 -18.98
C GLY A 469 -8.32 -0.63 -18.72
N LEU A 470 -7.69 0.39 -18.15
CA LEU A 470 -6.37 0.22 -17.56
C LEU A 470 -6.46 -0.80 -16.41
N GLY A 471 -5.48 -1.68 -16.31
CA GLY A 471 -5.47 -2.79 -15.38
C GLY A 471 -6.17 -4.07 -15.86
N ASP A 472 -6.87 -4.05 -17.02
CA ASP A 472 -7.47 -5.26 -17.58
C ASP A 472 -6.41 -6.26 -18.06
N ILE A 473 -6.78 -7.55 -17.99
CA ILE A 473 -5.89 -8.64 -18.38
C ILE A 473 -6.03 -8.91 -19.88
N VAL A 474 -4.91 -8.89 -20.57
CA VAL A 474 -4.76 -9.19 -22.00
C VAL A 474 -3.90 -10.43 -22.15
N ILE A 475 -4.23 -11.29 -23.09
CA ILE A 475 -3.42 -12.46 -23.47
C ILE A 475 -2.53 -12.06 -24.63
N LEU A 476 -1.22 -12.11 -24.44
CA LEU A 476 -0.22 -11.84 -25.45
C LEU A 476 0.43 -13.16 -25.89
N ARG A 477 0.43 -13.44 -27.19
CA ARG A 477 1.28 -14.48 -27.77
C ARG A 477 2.67 -13.92 -27.99
N ASP A 478 3.63 -14.38 -27.21
CA ASP A 478 5.05 -14.10 -27.42
C ASP A 478 5.67 -15.26 -28.23
N ASP A 479 5.93 -15.01 -29.52
CA ASP A 479 6.43 -16.03 -30.44
C ASP A 479 7.89 -16.40 -30.14
N ASP A 480 8.67 -15.49 -29.53
CA ASP A 480 10.07 -15.74 -29.20
C ASP A 480 10.23 -16.79 -28.10
N ILE A 481 9.34 -16.78 -27.10
CA ILE A 481 9.30 -17.78 -26.04
C ILE A 481 8.27 -18.88 -26.31
N ASN A 482 7.48 -18.75 -27.37
CA ASN A 482 6.41 -19.67 -27.78
C ASN A 482 5.37 -19.94 -26.69
N GLU A 483 4.99 -18.89 -25.95
CA GLU A 483 4.04 -18.97 -24.83
C GLU A 483 2.95 -17.88 -24.94
N ASP A 484 1.80 -18.16 -24.35
CA ASP A 484 0.73 -17.20 -24.13
C ASP A 484 0.90 -16.59 -22.75
N VAL A 485 1.15 -15.28 -22.68
CA VAL A 485 1.42 -14.54 -21.44
C VAL A 485 0.21 -13.71 -21.06
N LEU A 486 -0.20 -13.81 -19.79
CA LEU A 486 -1.25 -12.98 -19.20
C LEU A 486 -0.62 -11.70 -18.63
N LEU A 487 -1.02 -10.55 -19.16
CA LEU A 487 -0.45 -9.26 -18.83
C LEU A 487 -1.55 -8.24 -18.53
N TYR A 488 -1.22 -7.23 -17.72
CA TYR A 488 -2.10 -6.10 -17.45
C TYR A 488 -1.83 -4.97 -18.43
N LEU A 489 -2.89 -4.33 -18.92
CA LEU A 489 -2.80 -3.10 -19.70
C LEU A 489 -2.46 -1.94 -18.74
N THR A 490 -1.23 -1.45 -18.79
CA THR A 490 -0.76 -0.37 -17.91
C THR A 490 -0.86 1.00 -18.55
N ASP A 491 -0.56 1.08 -19.84
CA ASP A 491 -0.57 2.35 -20.55
C ASP A 491 -1.09 2.19 -21.97
N TYR A 492 -1.63 3.29 -22.51
CA TYR A 492 -1.90 3.37 -23.94
C TYR A 492 -1.77 4.80 -24.46
N VAL A 493 -1.37 4.93 -25.73
CA VAL A 493 -1.24 6.20 -26.42
C VAL A 493 -2.13 6.19 -27.65
N GLN A 494 -3.07 7.15 -27.70
CA GLN A 494 -3.91 7.39 -28.86
C GLN A 494 -3.39 8.57 -29.67
N LYS A 495 -3.28 8.38 -30.99
CA LYS A 495 -2.84 9.38 -31.97
C LYS A 495 -3.98 9.61 -32.97
N PRO A 496 -4.96 10.47 -32.67
CA PRO A 496 -6.21 10.53 -33.42
C PRO A 496 -6.08 11.06 -34.84
N ASN A 497 -4.96 11.69 -35.20
CA ASN A 497 -4.70 12.23 -36.54
C ASN A 497 -3.87 11.30 -37.43
N GLU A 498 -3.40 10.18 -36.91
CA GLU A 498 -2.76 9.14 -37.70
C GLU A 498 -3.82 8.22 -38.33
N ASP A 499 -3.44 7.50 -39.42
CA ASP A 499 -4.33 6.53 -40.04
C ASP A 499 -4.83 5.51 -39.03
N GLU A 500 -6.10 5.09 -39.14
CA GLU A 500 -6.77 4.18 -38.17
C GLU A 500 -5.97 2.90 -37.87
N GLU A 501 -5.10 2.47 -38.78
CA GLU A 501 -4.24 1.29 -38.61
C GLU A 501 -2.98 1.57 -37.77
N ASN A 502 -2.63 2.87 -37.56
CA ASN A 502 -1.35 3.26 -36.95
C ASN A 502 -1.50 4.08 -35.65
N SER A 503 -2.67 4.12 -35.04
CA SER A 503 -2.97 5.14 -34.03
C SER A 503 -2.93 4.66 -32.60
N LEU A 504 -2.51 3.43 -32.32
CA LEU A 504 -2.54 2.89 -30.96
C LEU A 504 -1.23 2.20 -30.58
N GLU A 505 -0.60 2.70 -29.55
CA GLU A 505 0.50 2.07 -28.85
C GLU A 505 0.02 1.66 -27.46
N ILE A 506 0.31 0.44 -27.01
CA ILE A 506 -0.08 -0.07 -25.71
C ILE A 506 1.13 -0.63 -24.97
N THR A 507 1.13 -0.46 -23.65
CA THR A 507 2.09 -1.10 -22.76
C THR A 507 1.38 -2.13 -21.89
N LEU A 508 1.93 -3.34 -21.90
CA LEU A 508 1.45 -4.46 -21.10
C LEU A 508 2.54 -4.85 -20.09
N SER A 509 2.16 -5.13 -18.85
CA SER A 509 3.11 -5.55 -17.81
C SER A 509 2.55 -6.73 -17.01
N ASN A 510 3.44 -7.55 -16.45
CA ASN A 510 3.07 -8.57 -15.48
C ASN A 510 2.75 -8.00 -14.10
N LYS A 511 2.99 -6.70 -13.88
CA LYS A 511 2.70 -5.97 -12.64
C LYS A 511 1.78 -4.79 -12.92
N LYS A 512 0.85 -4.50 -12.01
CA LYS A 512 -0.05 -3.34 -12.11
C LYS A 512 0.58 -2.05 -11.60
N TYR A 513 1.65 -2.16 -10.84
CA TYR A 513 2.39 -1.03 -10.30
C TYR A 513 3.67 -0.82 -11.09
N LYS A 514 4.11 0.42 -11.15
CA LYS A 514 5.47 0.72 -11.57
C LYS A 514 6.41 0.17 -10.49
N ASP A 515 7.41 -0.61 -10.91
CA ASP A 515 8.44 -1.06 -9.98
C ASP A 515 9.05 0.16 -9.28
N LYS A 516 8.98 0.19 -7.94
CA LYS A 516 9.61 1.25 -7.13
C LYS A 516 11.12 1.35 -7.40
N ASN A 517 11.69 0.34 -7.96
CA ASN A 517 13.13 0.19 -8.17
C ASN A 517 13.66 0.81 -9.47
N ILE A 518 12.80 1.31 -10.37
CA ILE A 518 13.22 2.27 -11.41
C ILE A 518 13.42 3.67 -10.78
N ARG A 519 13.49 3.74 -9.45
CA ARG A 519 13.90 4.95 -8.76
C ARG A 519 15.31 5.30 -9.18
N THR A 520 15.45 6.46 -9.78
CA THR A 520 16.76 6.99 -10.15
C THR A 520 17.66 7.03 -8.91
N ILE A 521 18.97 6.93 -9.08
CA ILE A 521 19.95 7.14 -8.00
C ILE A 521 19.65 8.43 -7.21
N ALA A 522 19.06 9.43 -7.88
CA ALA A 522 18.59 10.67 -7.28
C ALA A 522 17.45 10.46 -6.25
N ASP A 523 16.52 9.55 -6.50
CA ASP A 523 15.44 9.25 -5.56
C ASP A 523 15.94 8.47 -4.35
N LYS A 524 16.85 7.50 -4.54
CA LYS A 524 17.51 6.79 -3.44
C LYS A 524 18.37 7.72 -2.57
N LEU A 525 19.05 8.70 -3.17
CA LEU A 525 19.79 9.73 -2.44
C LEU A 525 18.85 10.67 -1.67
N ARG A 526 17.68 10.98 -2.22
CA ARG A 526 16.65 11.81 -1.58
C ARG A 526 16.03 11.08 -0.37
N GLU A 527 15.76 9.80 -0.47
CA GLU A 527 15.29 8.97 0.65
C GLU A 527 16.34 8.86 1.77
N GLY A 528 17.60 8.61 1.42
CA GLY A 528 18.71 8.63 2.38
C GLY A 528 18.85 9.99 3.09
N SER A 529 18.63 11.09 2.37
CA SER A 529 18.62 12.45 2.91
C SER A 529 17.42 12.67 3.85
N THR A 530 16.23 12.16 3.51
CA THR A 530 15.01 12.29 4.31
C THR A 530 15.10 11.44 5.59
N ALA A 531 15.60 10.21 5.51
CA ALA A 531 15.86 9.35 6.66
C ALA A 531 16.88 9.99 7.61
N MET A 532 17.94 10.60 7.05
CA MET A 532 18.94 11.31 7.85
C MET A 532 18.40 12.57 8.51
N LYS A 533 17.50 13.31 7.84
CA LYS A 533 16.77 14.45 8.43
C LYS A 533 15.82 14.00 9.57
N LYS A 534 15.07 12.89 9.39
CA LYS A 534 14.22 12.30 10.44
C LYS A 534 15.04 11.91 11.67
N LEU A 535 16.20 11.27 11.49
CA LEU A 535 17.12 10.91 12.58
C LEU A 535 17.67 12.15 13.28
N THR A 536 18.01 13.20 12.54
CA THR A 536 18.51 14.47 13.11
C THR A 536 17.42 15.20 13.87
N MET A 537 16.17 15.22 13.38
CA MET A 537 15.02 15.80 14.10
C MET A 537 14.67 15.00 15.35
N LYS A 538 14.59 13.67 15.28
CA LYS A 538 14.37 12.82 16.48
C LYS A 538 15.45 13.07 17.54
N SER A 539 16.73 13.19 17.15
CA SER A 539 17.81 13.50 18.08
C SER A 539 17.72 14.92 18.67
N TYR A 540 17.24 15.88 17.90
CA TYR A 540 17.06 17.27 18.34
C TYR A 540 15.88 17.39 19.32
N VAL A 541 14.77 16.75 19.04
CA VAL A 541 13.60 16.68 19.96
C VAL A 541 13.98 15.96 21.25
N PHE A 542 14.69 14.83 21.17
CA PHE A 542 15.14 14.08 22.33
C PHE A 542 16.12 14.89 23.21
N ASN A 543 17.01 15.65 22.61
CA ASN A 543 17.92 16.53 23.33
C ASN A 543 17.20 17.72 23.98
N ASN A 544 16.21 18.32 23.32
CA ASN A 544 15.39 19.40 23.87
C ASN A 544 14.50 18.95 25.01
N VAL A 545 13.87 17.76 24.92
CA VAL A 545 13.09 17.16 26.00
C VAL A 545 13.98 16.86 27.22
N LYS A 546 15.19 16.38 26.99
CA LYS A 546 16.16 16.13 28.08
C LYS A 546 16.63 17.42 28.73
N TYR A 547 16.83 18.48 27.97
CA TYR A 547 17.21 19.81 28.48
C TYR A 547 16.07 20.45 29.31
N ASN A 548 14.82 20.35 28.87
CA ASN A 548 13.67 20.85 29.58
C ASN A 548 13.43 20.09 30.90
N ARG A 549 13.65 18.77 30.95
CA ARG A 549 13.59 17.99 32.19
C ARG A 549 14.69 18.37 33.21
N ILE A 550 15.89 18.68 32.72
CA ILE A 550 17.01 19.12 33.57
C ILE A 550 16.74 20.53 34.15
N ASN A 551 16.10 21.42 33.38
CA ASN A 551 15.72 22.75 33.84
C ASN A 551 14.59 22.71 34.89
N ILE A 552 13.60 21.83 34.72
CA ILE A 552 12.52 21.63 35.72
C ILE A 552 13.08 21.11 37.04
N THR A 553 14.08 20.20 37.03
CA THR A 553 14.72 19.69 38.25
C THR A 553 15.61 20.72 38.92
N LYS A 554 16.20 21.65 38.22
CA LYS A 554 16.97 22.75 38.82
C LYS A 554 16.10 23.82 39.46
N GLU A 555 14.94 24.15 38.90
CA GLU A 555 13.98 25.07 39.51
C GLU A 555 13.28 24.50 40.73
N GLN A 556 13.08 23.17 40.79
CA GLN A 556 12.54 22.52 42.02
C GLN A 556 13.53 22.38 43.16
N ILE A 557 14.85 22.45 42.90
CA ILE A 557 15.89 22.36 43.94
C ILE A 557 16.27 23.78 44.45
N GLY A 558 15.86 24.84 43.78
CA GLY A 558 16.14 26.23 44.14
C GLY A 558 15.14 26.89 45.08
N GLY A 559 14.13 26.17 45.59
CA GLY A 559 13.10 26.72 46.48
C GLY A 559 13.03 26.05 47.84
N ASN A 560 14.11 26.15 48.64
CA ASN A 560 14.06 26.09 50.10
C ASN A 560 15.49 25.99 50.66
N ILE A 561 16.11 27.13 50.82
CA ILE A 561 17.03 27.44 51.94
C ILE A 561 16.74 28.88 52.37
#